data_2f8bde10c6f951e5b22bcff438d2394c
#
_entry.id   2f8bde10c6f951e5b22bcff438d2394c
#
_cell.length_a   1.000
_cell.length_b   1.000
_cell.length_c   1.000
_cell.angle_alpha   90.00
_cell.angle_beta   90.00
_cell.angle_gamma   90.00
#
_symmetry.space_group_name_H-M   'P 1'
#
loop_
_entity.id
_entity.type
_entity.pdbx_description
1 polymer ?
#
loop_
_entity_poly.entity_id
_entity_poly.type
_entity_poly.pdbx_seq_one_letter_code
_entity_poly.pdbx_strand_id
1 'polypeptide(L)'
;MFEGEFCAGWYWVIYSDANGKFHRALVGDKGEIILSAGAIGSPQLLLLSGVGSESYLSSLNIPVIHSQPNVGEFMADNPRNNINLVIQFPFSPSPAQVVRIMTSTEVSIATIAEKTTGPLSHGSLRLSSPKEAKATPLVRFNYFSDPADLSRCVKGVRKLGDMMNTNSMDRFKYTGFNGERGFMFLGPALPSNWSDDSSVEDYCRSTVTTFWHYHGGCLVGKVVDGDFRVMGINSLRVVDGSTFIILPGTNPQATLMMLGRYMGLKMLRERRESQ
;
A
#
# COMPACT_ATOMS: atom_id res chain seq x y z
N MET A 1 15.31 15.32 3.48
CA MET A 1 16.66 14.81 3.15
C MET A 1 17.47 14.84 4.43
N PHE A 2 18.14 13.76 4.77
CA PHE A 2 19.05 13.73 5.92
C PHE A 2 20.47 13.99 5.38
N GLU A 3 21.18 14.95 5.95
CA GLU A 3 22.58 15.17 5.71
C GLU A 3 23.28 15.21 7.08
N GLY A 4 24.40 14.56 7.27
CA GLY A 4 25.17 14.61 8.50
C GLY A 4 26.33 13.64 8.51
N GLU A 5 27.38 13.96 9.24
CA GLU A 5 28.47 13.03 9.52
C GLU A 5 28.02 11.99 10.53
N PHE A 6 27.96 10.73 10.13
CA PHE A 6 27.44 9.59 10.92
C PHE A 6 28.29 9.21 12.14
N CYS A 7 29.43 9.83 12.34
CA CYS A 7 30.37 9.47 13.41
C CYS A 7 30.24 10.23 14.71
N ALA A 8 29.37 11.25 14.84
CA ALA A 8 29.36 12.15 15.99
C ALA A 8 27.97 12.54 16.56
N GLY A 9 26.90 11.80 16.26
CA GLY A 9 25.64 11.95 16.99
C GLY A 9 24.81 13.21 16.69
N TRP A 10 25.08 13.90 15.61
CA TRP A 10 24.27 15.04 15.19
C TRP A 10 23.49 14.71 13.93
N TYR A 11 22.17 14.58 14.06
CA TYR A 11 21.27 14.35 12.94
C TYR A 11 20.37 15.56 12.75
N TRP A 12 20.01 15.86 11.51
CA TRP A 12 19.03 16.88 11.20
C TRP A 12 18.09 16.45 10.07
N VAL A 13 16.92 17.06 10.08
CA VAL A 13 15.95 16.94 9.00
C VAL A 13 15.93 18.25 8.23
N ILE A 14 16.11 18.21 6.92
CA ILE A 14 15.89 19.35 6.05
C ILE A 14 14.44 19.33 5.59
N TYR A 15 13.75 20.43 5.77
CA TYR A 15 12.38 20.60 5.29
C TYR A 15 12.21 21.97 4.64
N SER A 16 11.21 22.09 3.74
CA SER A 16 10.82 23.39 3.17
C SER A 16 9.49 23.85 3.78
N ASP A 17 9.37 25.14 4.04
CA ASP A 17 8.12 25.78 4.44
C ASP A 17 7.19 26.02 3.22
N ALA A 18 6.02 26.62 3.47
CA ALA A 18 5.04 26.95 2.44
C ALA A 18 5.56 27.92 1.36
N ASN A 19 6.60 28.71 1.69
CA ASN A 19 7.23 29.66 0.78
C ASN A 19 8.42 29.03 0.01
N GLY A 20 8.70 27.74 0.22
CA GLY A 20 9.81 27.04 -0.43
C GLY A 20 11.17 27.28 0.24
N LYS A 21 11.23 27.99 1.38
CA LYS A 21 12.49 28.21 2.12
C LYS A 21 12.87 26.95 2.88
N PHE A 22 14.14 26.56 2.78
CA PHE A 22 14.69 25.41 3.48
C PHE A 22 15.08 25.73 4.92
N HIS A 23 14.77 24.81 5.80
CA HIS A 23 15.09 24.86 7.23
C HIS A 23 15.73 23.55 7.66
N ARG A 24 16.45 23.58 8.80
CA ARG A 24 17.03 22.40 9.44
C ARG A 24 16.44 22.25 10.83
N ALA A 25 15.98 21.06 11.16
CA ALA A 25 15.61 20.66 12.51
C ALA A 25 16.68 19.70 13.05
N LEU A 26 17.35 20.07 14.13
CA LEU A 26 18.41 19.29 14.77
C LEU A 26 17.81 18.35 15.80
N VAL A 27 18.38 17.17 15.92
CA VAL A 27 18.06 16.22 17.00
C VAL A 27 18.98 16.50 18.19
N GLY A 28 18.41 16.73 19.36
CA GLY A 28 19.18 16.89 20.61
C GLY A 28 19.73 15.55 21.11
N ASP A 29 20.61 15.61 22.12
CA ASP A 29 21.41 14.46 22.62
C ASP A 29 20.64 13.18 22.95
N LYS A 30 19.37 13.27 23.33
CA LYS A 30 18.47 12.12 23.59
C LYS A 30 17.27 12.07 22.63
N GLY A 31 17.36 12.81 21.53
CA GLY A 31 16.29 12.87 20.55
C GLY A 31 16.37 11.72 19.54
N GLU A 32 15.26 11.47 18.86
CA GLU A 32 15.16 10.50 17.77
C GLU A 32 14.38 11.13 16.60
N ILE A 33 14.72 10.73 15.39
CA ILE A 33 13.93 10.99 14.18
C ILE A 33 12.99 9.80 13.98
N ILE A 34 11.71 10.08 13.78
CA ILE A 34 10.71 9.05 13.51
C ILE A 34 10.13 9.32 12.13
N LEU A 35 10.38 8.40 11.18
CA LEU A 35 9.73 8.42 9.89
C LEU A 35 8.36 7.74 9.99
N SER A 36 7.33 8.47 9.60
CA SER A 36 5.94 7.99 9.50
C SER A 36 5.28 8.54 8.24
N ALA A 37 6.03 8.57 7.13
CA ALA A 37 5.57 9.11 5.85
C ALA A 37 4.78 8.08 5.01
N GLY A 38 4.47 6.92 5.60
CA GLY A 38 3.74 5.84 4.97
C GLY A 38 4.60 4.94 4.10
N ALA A 39 3.99 3.86 3.59
CA ALA A 39 4.70 2.79 2.89
C ALA A 39 5.48 3.25 1.65
N ILE A 40 5.11 4.36 1.05
CA ILE A 40 5.82 4.94 -0.10
C ILE A 40 6.81 6.02 0.36
N GLY A 41 6.39 6.94 1.23
CA GLY A 41 7.20 8.10 1.60
C GLY A 41 8.40 7.76 2.46
N SER A 42 8.28 6.83 3.42
CA SER A 42 9.39 6.50 4.32
C SER A 42 10.58 5.84 3.60
N PRO A 43 10.41 4.79 2.76
CA PRO A 43 11.53 4.27 1.99
C PRO A 43 12.07 5.29 0.98
N GLN A 44 11.22 6.13 0.36
CA GLN A 44 11.68 7.21 -0.52
C GLN A 44 12.61 8.19 0.22
N LEU A 45 12.23 8.61 1.42
CA LEU A 45 13.06 9.51 2.23
C LEU A 45 14.38 8.88 2.65
N LEU A 46 14.40 7.60 3.00
CA LEU A 46 15.64 6.88 3.30
C LEU A 46 16.58 6.86 2.08
N LEU A 47 16.05 6.49 0.90
CA LEU A 47 16.84 6.46 -0.33
C LEU A 47 17.41 7.86 -0.68
N LEU A 48 16.59 8.90 -0.63
CA LEU A 48 17.01 10.28 -0.86
C LEU A 48 18.04 10.78 0.15
N SER A 49 18.08 10.16 1.33
CA SER A 49 19.03 10.48 2.40
C SER A 49 20.30 9.62 2.34
N GLY A 50 20.51 8.86 1.30
CA GLY A 50 21.70 8.02 1.14
C GLY A 50 21.65 6.71 1.92
N VAL A 51 20.48 6.27 2.37
CA VAL A 51 20.25 4.97 3.04
C VAL A 51 19.58 4.02 2.06
N GLY A 52 20.33 3.07 1.53
CA GLY A 52 19.82 2.16 0.49
C GLY A 52 20.93 1.27 -0.10
N SER A 53 20.60 0.60 -1.20
CA SER A 53 21.60 -0.19 -1.94
C SER A 53 22.70 0.71 -2.48
N GLU A 54 23.94 0.39 -2.18
CA GLU A 54 25.11 1.15 -2.60
C GLU A 54 25.18 1.31 -4.12
N SER A 55 25.03 0.22 -4.86
CA SER A 55 25.03 0.25 -6.33
C SER A 55 23.93 1.11 -6.92
N TYR A 56 22.73 1.04 -6.33
CA TYR A 56 21.58 1.83 -6.78
C TYR A 56 21.78 3.32 -6.49
N LEU A 57 22.16 3.69 -5.27
CA LEU A 57 22.37 5.09 -4.88
C LEU A 57 23.51 5.72 -5.69
N SER A 58 24.61 5.00 -5.88
CA SER A 58 25.75 5.45 -6.69
C SER A 58 25.34 5.70 -8.15
N SER A 59 24.47 4.85 -8.72
CA SER A 59 23.97 5.05 -10.09
C SER A 59 23.15 6.34 -10.27
N LEU A 60 22.62 6.86 -9.17
CA LEU A 60 21.86 8.12 -9.13
C LEU A 60 22.71 9.33 -8.65
N ASN A 61 24.00 9.14 -8.42
CA ASN A 61 24.91 10.12 -7.83
C ASN A 61 24.41 10.62 -6.44
N ILE A 62 23.77 9.76 -5.66
CA ILE A 62 23.41 10.01 -4.27
C ILE A 62 24.55 9.48 -3.39
N PRO A 63 25.15 10.32 -2.52
CA PRO A 63 26.17 9.86 -1.57
C PRO A 63 25.61 8.73 -0.68
N VAL A 64 26.34 7.63 -0.59
CA VAL A 64 25.96 6.49 0.25
C VAL A 64 26.34 6.81 1.69
N ILE A 65 25.36 7.00 2.52
CA ILE A 65 25.52 7.24 3.95
C ILE A 65 25.54 5.92 4.72
N HIS A 66 24.62 5.03 4.36
CA HIS A 66 24.54 3.69 4.95
C HIS A 66 24.04 2.69 3.91
N SER A 67 24.82 1.63 3.70
CA SER A 67 24.41 0.55 2.80
C SER A 67 23.34 -0.32 3.42
N GLN A 68 22.11 -0.18 2.94
CA GLN A 68 20.92 -0.94 3.37
C GLN A 68 20.15 -1.41 2.14
N PRO A 69 20.51 -2.55 1.54
CA PRO A 69 20.00 -2.98 0.24
C PRO A 69 18.50 -3.29 0.21
N ASN A 70 17.89 -3.47 1.37
CA ASN A 70 16.48 -3.82 1.46
C ASN A 70 15.54 -2.60 1.50
N VAL A 71 16.05 -1.36 1.56
CA VAL A 71 15.21 -0.16 1.50
C VAL A 71 14.60 -0.02 0.11
N GLY A 72 13.26 0.12 0.09
CA GLY A 72 12.49 0.18 -1.15
C GLY A 72 12.25 -1.17 -1.82
N GLU A 73 12.69 -2.29 -1.20
CA GLU A 73 12.40 -3.64 -1.66
C GLU A 73 11.16 -4.23 -0.94
N PHE A 74 10.62 -5.30 -1.48
CA PHE A 74 9.44 -5.99 -0.92
C PHE A 74 8.20 -5.10 -0.82
N MET A 75 8.03 -4.17 -1.76
CA MET A 75 6.82 -3.36 -1.85
C MET A 75 5.65 -4.25 -2.23
N ALA A 76 4.60 -4.23 -1.43
CA ALA A 76 3.40 -5.02 -1.68
C ALA A 76 2.12 -4.18 -1.52
N ASP A 77 1.06 -4.65 -2.14
CA ASP A 77 -0.30 -4.13 -2.02
C ASP A 77 -1.29 -5.26 -2.21
N ASN A 78 -2.45 -5.17 -1.61
CA ASN A 78 -3.51 -6.14 -1.85
C ASN A 78 -4.07 -5.95 -3.27
N PRO A 79 -3.90 -6.91 -4.19
CA PRO A 79 -4.53 -6.84 -5.49
C PRO A 79 -6.06 -6.87 -5.36
N ARG A 80 -6.73 -6.11 -6.20
CA ARG A 80 -8.17 -5.99 -6.24
C ARG A 80 -8.70 -6.11 -7.65
N ASN A 81 -9.74 -6.92 -7.82
CA ASN A 81 -10.49 -7.04 -9.07
C ASN A 81 -11.95 -6.63 -8.81
N ASN A 82 -12.46 -5.70 -9.58
CA ASN A 82 -13.80 -5.13 -9.38
C ASN A 82 -14.74 -5.53 -10.49
N ILE A 83 -16.01 -5.71 -10.11
CA ILE A 83 -17.14 -5.58 -11.02
C ILE A 83 -17.97 -4.36 -10.61
N ASN A 84 -18.39 -3.57 -11.58
CA ASN A 84 -19.25 -2.42 -11.38
C ASN A 84 -20.60 -2.71 -12.03
N LEU A 85 -21.64 -2.74 -11.23
CA LEU A 85 -23.01 -2.98 -11.66
C LEU A 85 -23.75 -1.66 -11.79
N VAL A 86 -24.41 -1.44 -12.89
CA VAL A 86 -25.42 -0.39 -13.02
C VAL A 86 -26.70 -0.89 -12.39
N ILE A 87 -27.29 -0.14 -11.48
CA ILE A 87 -28.50 -0.53 -10.73
C ILE A 87 -29.64 0.46 -10.97
N GLN A 88 -30.88 -0.08 -11.01
CA GLN A 88 -32.11 0.64 -11.43
C GLN A 88 -32.75 1.47 -10.32
N PHE A 89 -32.20 1.44 -9.13
CA PHE A 89 -32.80 2.12 -7.96
C PHE A 89 -31.71 2.73 -7.09
N PRO A 90 -32.03 3.81 -6.38
CA PRO A 90 -31.08 4.39 -5.44
C PRO A 90 -30.73 3.40 -4.34
N PHE A 91 -29.43 3.26 -4.07
CA PHE A 91 -28.91 2.39 -3.03
C PHE A 91 -28.44 3.25 -1.85
N SER A 92 -29.02 3.03 -0.67
CA SER A 92 -28.56 3.73 0.53
C SER A 92 -27.19 3.21 0.96
N PRO A 93 -26.16 4.06 0.99
CA PRO A 93 -24.84 3.63 1.43
C PRO A 93 -24.87 3.19 2.90
N SER A 94 -24.23 2.08 3.19
CA SER A 94 -23.98 1.62 4.55
C SER A 94 -22.50 1.72 4.86
N PRO A 95 -22.10 2.18 6.06
CA PRO A 95 -20.68 2.29 6.46
C PRO A 95 -19.93 0.95 6.44
N ALA A 96 -20.67 -0.17 6.48
CA ALA A 96 -20.09 -1.51 6.47
C ALA A 96 -19.87 -2.08 5.06
N GLN A 97 -20.20 -1.33 4.00
CA GLN A 97 -20.20 -1.85 2.63
C GLN A 97 -18.92 -1.47 1.89
N VAL A 98 -18.31 -2.48 1.25
CA VAL A 98 -17.27 -2.30 0.22
C VAL A 98 -17.93 -1.87 -1.10
N VAL A 99 -18.91 -0.98 -1.03
CA VAL A 99 -19.67 -0.50 -2.18
C VAL A 99 -19.50 1.00 -2.26
N ARG A 100 -18.78 1.45 -3.28
CA ARG A 100 -18.78 2.87 -3.62
C ARG A 100 -19.95 3.12 -4.56
N ILE A 101 -20.88 3.96 -4.12
CA ILE A 101 -22.00 4.43 -4.94
C ILE A 101 -21.62 5.80 -5.50
N MET A 102 -21.66 5.92 -6.81
CA MET A 102 -21.67 7.20 -7.49
C MET A 102 -23.11 7.42 -7.97
N THR A 103 -23.80 8.39 -7.38
CA THR A 103 -25.15 8.77 -7.81
C THR A 103 -25.02 9.94 -8.79
N SER A 104 -25.39 9.73 -10.04
CA SER A 104 -26.02 10.76 -10.84
C SER A 104 -27.53 10.70 -10.62
N THR A 105 -28.25 11.71 -10.95
CA THR A 105 -29.70 11.83 -10.66
C THR A 105 -30.58 10.69 -11.21
N GLU A 106 -30.04 9.78 -12.01
CA GLU A 106 -30.81 8.74 -12.70
C GLU A 106 -30.20 7.33 -12.65
N VAL A 107 -28.90 7.18 -12.30
CA VAL A 107 -28.23 5.89 -12.34
C VAL A 107 -27.32 5.71 -11.13
N SER A 108 -27.46 4.60 -10.42
CA SER A 108 -26.56 4.21 -9.33
C SER A 108 -25.60 3.12 -9.79
N ILE A 109 -24.35 3.17 -9.32
CA ILE A 109 -23.32 2.16 -9.61
C ILE A 109 -22.94 1.48 -8.30
N ALA A 110 -23.07 0.16 -8.26
CA ALA A 110 -22.58 -0.67 -7.17
C ALA A 110 -21.27 -1.36 -7.58
N THR A 111 -20.23 -1.16 -6.77
CA THR A 111 -18.96 -1.85 -6.98
C THR A 111 -18.82 -3.00 -6.00
N ILE A 112 -18.55 -4.19 -6.52
CA ILE A 112 -18.21 -5.37 -5.74
C ILE A 112 -16.76 -5.73 -6.06
N ALA A 113 -15.97 -5.95 -5.03
CA ALA A 113 -14.54 -6.21 -5.19
C ALA A 113 -14.16 -7.58 -4.63
N GLU A 114 -13.41 -8.35 -5.40
CA GLU A 114 -12.51 -9.35 -4.88
C GLU A 114 -11.23 -8.66 -4.40
N LYS A 115 -10.73 -9.07 -3.25
CA LYS A 115 -9.48 -8.58 -2.69
C LYS A 115 -8.64 -9.76 -2.20
N THR A 116 -7.50 -9.97 -2.83
CA THR A 116 -6.52 -10.95 -2.35
C THR A 116 -5.77 -10.37 -1.15
N THR A 117 -5.83 -11.04 0.00
CA THR A 117 -5.19 -10.62 1.24
C THR A 117 -3.84 -11.30 1.45
N GLY A 118 -2.88 -10.60 2.09
CA GLY A 118 -1.56 -11.13 2.39
C GLY A 118 -0.82 -11.62 1.17
N PRO A 119 -0.64 -10.77 0.13
CA PRO A 119 0.00 -11.18 -1.11
C PRO A 119 1.44 -11.66 -0.85
N LEU A 120 1.84 -12.68 -1.58
CA LEU A 120 3.22 -13.16 -1.66
C LEU A 120 4.00 -12.42 -2.76
N SER A 121 3.28 -11.91 -3.75
CA SER A 121 3.83 -11.06 -4.80
C SER A 121 4.32 -9.73 -4.21
N HIS A 122 5.51 -9.35 -4.55
CA HIS A 122 6.10 -8.08 -4.14
C HIS A 122 7.00 -7.51 -5.22
N GLY A 123 7.28 -6.24 -5.13
CA GLY A 123 8.13 -5.53 -6.05
C GLY A 123 9.04 -4.54 -5.34
N SER A 124 9.21 -3.37 -5.92
CA SER A 124 10.15 -2.39 -5.41
C SER A 124 9.72 -0.95 -5.65
N LEU A 125 10.30 -0.06 -4.87
CA LEU A 125 10.24 1.39 -5.04
C LEU A 125 11.58 1.90 -5.56
N ARG A 126 11.52 2.77 -6.57
CA ARG A 126 12.68 3.45 -7.14
C ARG A 126 12.42 4.95 -7.23
N LEU A 127 13.45 5.74 -7.00
CA LEU A 127 13.36 7.19 -7.13
C LEU A 127 13.16 7.59 -8.59
N SER A 128 12.24 8.50 -8.86
CA SER A 128 12.09 9.16 -10.16
C SER A 128 12.99 10.39 -10.29
N SER A 129 13.40 10.97 -9.15
CA SER A 129 14.34 12.08 -9.05
C SER A 129 15.28 11.88 -7.86
N PRO A 130 16.60 12.05 -8.01
CA PRO A 130 17.54 11.92 -6.90
C PRO A 130 17.60 13.17 -5.99
N LYS A 131 16.92 14.26 -6.36
CA LYS A 131 17.03 15.55 -5.67
C LYS A 131 15.72 16.08 -5.13
N GLU A 132 14.60 15.47 -5.50
CA GLU A 132 13.28 16.04 -5.23
C GLU A 132 12.40 15.08 -4.43
N ALA A 133 12.20 15.39 -3.16
CA ALA A 133 11.37 14.59 -2.25
C ALA A 133 9.87 14.62 -2.62
N LYS A 134 9.43 15.63 -3.39
CA LYS A 134 8.04 15.73 -3.87
C LYS A 134 7.80 14.96 -5.17
N ALA A 135 8.87 14.52 -5.86
CA ALA A 135 8.73 13.73 -7.06
C ALA A 135 8.12 12.35 -6.71
N THR A 136 7.07 11.97 -7.42
CA THR A 136 6.42 10.68 -7.21
C THR A 136 7.37 9.54 -7.59
N PRO A 137 7.69 8.61 -6.67
CA PRO A 137 8.59 7.50 -6.97
C PRO A 137 7.91 6.50 -7.91
N LEU A 138 8.73 5.68 -8.56
CA LEU A 138 8.28 4.55 -9.36
C LEU A 138 8.07 3.36 -8.44
N VAL A 139 6.83 2.91 -8.30
CA VAL A 139 6.49 1.76 -7.45
C VAL A 139 5.94 0.64 -8.30
N ARG A 140 6.48 -0.54 -8.13
CA ARG A 140 5.99 -1.79 -8.73
C ARG A 140 5.62 -2.75 -7.62
N PHE A 141 4.43 -3.33 -7.71
CA PHE A 141 3.95 -4.35 -6.77
C PHE A 141 4.05 -5.76 -7.36
N ASN A 142 4.26 -5.87 -8.67
CA ASN A 142 4.34 -7.13 -9.41
C ASN A 142 3.16 -8.07 -9.09
N TYR A 143 1.94 -7.54 -9.15
CA TYR A 143 0.72 -8.31 -8.89
C TYR A 143 0.74 -9.66 -9.63
N PHE A 144 0.39 -10.72 -8.91
CA PHE A 144 0.34 -12.09 -9.42
C PHE A 144 1.67 -12.63 -9.98
N SER A 145 2.81 -12.10 -9.54
CA SER A 145 4.12 -12.71 -9.81
C SER A 145 4.29 -14.03 -9.06
N ASP A 146 3.66 -14.17 -7.88
CA ASP A 146 3.53 -15.44 -7.20
C ASP A 146 2.24 -16.13 -7.63
N PRO A 147 2.31 -17.39 -8.15
CA PRO A 147 1.14 -18.12 -8.63
C PRO A 147 0.05 -18.36 -7.57
N ALA A 148 0.42 -18.41 -6.29
CA ALA A 148 -0.55 -18.58 -5.22
C ALA A 148 -1.50 -17.40 -5.10
N ASP A 149 -1.04 -16.17 -5.37
CA ASP A 149 -1.90 -14.98 -5.36
C ASP A 149 -2.90 -15.00 -6.52
N LEU A 150 -2.47 -15.44 -7.70
CA LEU A 150 -3.36 -15.61 -8.84
C LEU A 150 -4.43 -16.69 -8.54
N SER A 151 -4.02 -17.82 -7.96
CA SER A 151 -4.95 -18.87 -7.54
C SER A 151 -5.99 -18.37 -6.52
N ARG A 152 -5.59 -17.49 -5.60
CA ARG A 152 -6.51 -16.83 -4.66
C ARG A 152 -7.50 -15.92 -5.38
N CYS A 153 -7.03 -15.11 -6.34
CA CYS A 153 -7.90 -14.26 -7.17
C CYS A 153 -8.92 -15.11 -7.93
N VAL A 154 -8.49 -16.20 -8.60
CA VAL A 154 -9.40 -17.12 -9.32
C VAL A 154 -10.49 -17.66 -8.40
N LYS A 155 -10.12 -18.09 -7.19
CA LYS A 155 -11.11 -18.56 -6.20
C LYS A 155 -12.06 -17.45 -5.75
N GLY A 156 -11.56 -16.22 -5.60
CA GLY A 156 -12.35 -15.06 -5.25
C GLY A 156 -13.33 -14.65 -6.34
N VAL A 157 -12.88 -14.61 -7.60
CA VAL A 157 -13.73 -14.30 -8.76
C VAL A 157 -14.84 -15.37 -8.95
N ARG A 158 -14.53 -16.64 -8.74
CA ARG A 158 -15.57 -17.70 -8.74
C ARG A 158 -16.63 -17.46 -7.68
N LYS A 159 -16.23 -17.12 -6.45
CA LYS A 159 -17.19 -16.75 -5.39
C LYS A 159 -18.05 -15.54 -5.77
N LEU A 160 -17.50 -14.55 -6.48
CA LEU A 160 -18.28 -13.45 -7.02
C LEU A 160 -19.31 -13.98 -8.04
N GLY A 161 -18.90 -14.86 -8.94
CA GLY A 161 -19.82 -15.50 -9.90
C GLY A 161 -20.96 -16.26 -9.21
N ASP A 162 -20.63 -17.07 -8.21
CA ASP A 162 -21.62 -17.80 -7.41
C ASP A 162 -22.58 -16.86 -6.70
N MET A 163 -22.08 -15.80 -6.10
CA MET A 163 -22.90 -14.76 -5.45
C MET A 163 -23.86 -14.10 -6.44
N MET A 164 -23.36 -13.73 -7.64
CA MET A 164 -24.15 -13.09 -8.68
C MET A 164 -25.31 -13.99 -9.17
N ASN A 165 -25.17 -15.31 -9.03
CA ASN A 165 -26.20 -16.28 -9.40
C ASN A 165 -27.25 -16.54 -8.31
N THR A 166 -27.12 -15.92 -7.14
CA THR A 166 -28.13 -16.08 -6.09
C THR A 166 -29.41 -15.31 -6.38
N ASN A 167 -30.54 -15.79 -5.88
CA ASN A 167 -31.84 -15.10 -5.98
C ASN A 167 -31.82 -13.68 -5.38
N SER A 168 -30.97 -13.44 -4.39
CA SER A 168 -30.80 -12.12 -3.76
C SER A 168 -30.29 -11.08 -4.75
N MET A 169 -29.58 -11.50 -5.77
CA MET A 169 -29.02 -10.64 -6.83
C MET A 169 -30.00 -10.39 -7.97
N ASP A 170 -31.12 -11.10 -8.04
CA ASP A 170 -32.08 -10.96 -9.15
C ASP A 170 -32.69 -9.56 -9.26
N ARG A 171 -32.86 -8.88 -8.15
CA ARG A 171 -33.39 -7.50 -8.12
C ARG A 171 -32.48 -6.49 -8.86
N PHE A 172 -31.22 -6.82 -9.08
CA PHE A 172 -30.24 -5.98 -9.78
C PHE A 172 -30.13 -6.29 -11.27
N LYS A 173 -30.85 -7.32 -11.77
CA LYS A 173 -30.86 -7.69 -13.16
C LYS A 173 -31.84 -6.84 -13.97
N TYR A 174 -31.44 -6.46 -15.16
CA TYR A 174 -32.27 -5.82 -16.17
C TYR A 174 -32.96 -6.89 -17.02
N THR A 175 -34.14 -6.56 -17.53
CA THR A 175 -34.82 -7.38 -18.53
C THR A 175 -34.49 -6.83 -19.92
N GLY A 176 -33.82 -7.60 -20.75
CA GLY A 176 -33.52 -7.28 -22.13
C GLY A 176 -34.76 -7.33 -23.02
N PHE A 177 -34.62 -6.85 -24.26
CA PHE A 177 -35.72 -6.84 -25.24
C PHE A 177 -36.20 -8.26 -25.62
N ASN A 178 -35.35 -9.27 -25.47
CA ASN A 178 -35.67 -10.69 -25.67
C ASN A 178 -36.31 -11.38 -24.45
N GLY A 179 -36.56 -10.62 -23.38
CA GLY A 179 -37.10 -11.14 -22.12
C GLY A 179 -36.07 -11.78 -21.19
N GLU A 180 -34.80 -11.92 -21.60
CA GLU A 180 -33.75 -12.42 -20.76
C GLU A 180 -33.36 -11.40 -19.68
N ARG A 181 -33.04 -11.91 -18.49
CA ARG A 181 -32.58 -11.07 -17.37
C ARG A 181 -31.10 -11.20 -17.15
N GLY A 182 -30.41 -10.06 -17.13
CA GLY A 182 -28.96 -10.01 -16.96
C GLY A 182 -28.48 -8.77 -16.21
N PHE A 183 -27.25 -8.78 -15.79
CA PHE A 183 -26.61 -7.62 -15.17
C PHE A 183 -26.10 -6.67 -16.24
N MET A 184 -26.18 -5.37 -15.98
CA MET A 184 -25.52 -4.35 -16.76
C MET A 184 -24.22 -3.97 -16.06
N PHE A 185 -23.08 -4.19 -16.73
CA PHE A 185 -21.76 -3.87 -16.20
C PHE A 185 -21.27 -2.54 -16.75
N LEU A 186 -20.58 -1.79 -15.90
CA LEU A 186 -19.76 -0.64 -16.30
C LEU A 186 -18.29 -1.04 -16.26
N GLY A 187 -17.69 -1.25 -17.43
CA GLY A 187 -16.35 -1.80 -17.59
C GLY A 187 -16.35 -3.32 -17.70
N PRO A 188 -15.26 -4.00 -17.29
CA PRO A 188 -15.14 -5.44 -17.46
C PRO A 188 -16.25 -6.21 -16.75
N ALA A 189 -16.92 -7.09 -17.48
CA ALA A 189 -17.84 -8.07 -16.92
C ALA A 189 -17.07 -9.30 -16.40
N LEU A 190 -17.69 -10.09 -15.52
CA LEU A 190 -17.18 -11.41 -15.18
C LEU A 190 -17.10 -12.29 -16.45
N PRO A 191 -16.13 -13.22 -16.54
CA PRO A 191 -16.12 -14.21 -17.60
C PRO A 191 -17.46 -14.96 -17.64
N SER A 192 -17.97 -15.23 -18.84
CA SER A 192 -19.23 -15.96 -19.02
C SER A 192 -19.12 -17.41 -18.51
N ASN A 193 -17.93 -17.99 -18.54
CA ASN A 193 -17.62 -19.31 -18.00
C ASN A 193 -16.52 -19.22 -16.94
N TRP A 194 -16.91 -19.01 -15.69
CA TRP A 194 -15.96 -19.01 -14.56
C TRP A 194 -15.56 -20.41 -14.07
N SER A 195 -15.98 -21.48 -14.74
CA SER A 195 -15.42 -22.81 -14.54
C SER A 195 -14.11 -23.01 -15.30
N ASP A 196 -13.86 -22.18 -16.32
CA ASP A 196 -12.62 -22.20 -17.09
C ASP A 196 -11.55 -21.36 -16.38
N ASP A 197 -10.50 -22.05 -15.89
CA ASP A 197 -9.41 -21.40 -15.16
C ASP A 197 -8.70 -20.32 -16.01
N SER A 198 -8.45 -20.59 -17.27
CA SER A 198 -7.73 -19.66 -18.16
C SER A 198 -8.47 -18.34 -18.31
N SER A 199 -9.78 -18.39 -18.58
CA SER A 199 -10.59 -17.16 -18.72
C SER A 199 -10.65 -16.36 -17.42
N VAL A 200 -10.66 -17.01 -16.25
CA VAL A 200 -10.68 -16.34 -14.96
C VAL A 200 -9.30 -15.78 -14.60
N GLU A 201 -8.21 -16.48 -14.93
CA GLU A 201 -6.86 -15.96 -14.77
C GLU A 201 -6.62 -14.72 -15.61
N ASP A 202 -7.04 -14.74 -16.89
CA ASP A 202 -6.95 -13.58 -17.78
C ASP A 202 -7.76 -12.40 -17.25
N TYR A 203 -8.95 -12.65 -16.70
CA TYR A 203 -9.73 -11.63 -16.02
C TYR A 203 -8.97 -11.06 -14.81
N CYS A 204 -8.42 -11.92 -13.94
CA CYS A 204 -7.63 -11.47 -12.79
C CYS A 204 -6.48 -10.57 -13.23
N ARG A 205 -5.70 -10.97 -14.23
CA ARG A 205 -4.53 -10.22 -14.70
C ARG A 205 -4.88 -8.90 -15.41
N SER A 206 -5.95 -8.91 -16.21
CA SER A 206 -6.33 -7.75 -17.02
C SER A 206 -7.10 -6.68 -16.24
N THR A 207 -7.75 -7.05 -15.13
CA THR A 207 -8.60 -6.14 -14.35
C THR A 207 -8.04 -5.77 -12.98
N VAL A 208 -6.83 -6.27 -12.63
CA VAL A 208 -6.22 -5.97 -11.34
C VAL A 208 -5.95 -4.48 -11.17
N THR A 209 -6.31 -3.99 -10.00
CA THR A 209 -6.05 -2.62 -9.56
C THR A 209 -5.56 -2.60 -8.12
N THR A 210 -5.03 -1.47 -7.69
CA THR A 210 -4.62 -1.25 -6.30
C THR A 210 -5.83 -1.24 -5.35
N PHE A 211 -5.63 -1.76 -4.13
CA PHE A 211 -6.55 -1.52 -3.01
C PHE A 211 -6.08 -0.36 -2.12
N TRP A 212 -4.96 0.27 -2.47
CA TRP A 212 -4.29 1.33 -1.67
C TRP A 212 -3.86 0.87 -0.28
N HIS A 213 -3.59 -0.40 -0.12
CA HIS A 213 -3.08 -1.00 1.10
C HIS A 213 -1.57 -1.25 0.99
N TYR A 214 -0.84 -0.23 0.58
CA TYR A 214 0.60 -0.31 0.37
C TYR A 214 1.32 -0.65 1.66
N HIS A 215 2.30 -1.55 1.56
CA HIS A 215 3.18 -1.93 2.66
C HIS A 215 4.53 -2.43 2.13
N GLY A 216 5.48 -2.65 3.04
CA GLY A 216 6.83 -3.02 2.65
C GLY A 216 7.71 -1.81 2.32
N GLY A 217 8.96 -2.07 1.94
CA GLY A 217 9.96 -1.04 1.67
C GLY A 217 10.88 -0.74 2.84
N CYS A 218 10.44 -0.98 4.10
CA CYS A 218 11.26 -0.85 5.30
C CYS A 218 10.98 -1.99 6.29
N LEU A 219 10.95 -3.23 5.82
CA LEU A 219 10.48 -4.39 6.59
C LEU A 219 11.21 -4.57 7.92
N VAL A 220 10.44 -4.92 8.97
CA VAL A 220 10.99 -5.43 10.22
C VAL A 220 11.84 -6.66 9.96
N GLY A 221 13.02 -6.73 10.59
CA GLY A 221 14.01 -7.81 10.40
C GLY A 221 14.85 -7.69 9.14
N LYS A 222 14.61 -6.69 8.27
CA LYS A 222 15.42 -6.41 7.08
C LYS A 222 15.98 -4.99 7.05
N VAL A 223 15.17 -3.99 7.32
CA VAL A 223 15.55 -2.57 7.35
C VAL A 223 15.50 -2.02 8.77
N VAL A 224 14.47 -2.37 9.52
CA VAL A 224 14.33 -2.00 10.92
C VAL A 224 14.36 -3.23 11.82
N ASP A 225 14.78 -3.04 13.07
CA ASP A 225 14.74 -4.07 14.10
C ASP A 225 13.34 -4.24 14.71
N GLY A 226 13.18 -5.10 15.72
CA GLY A 226 11.92 -5.31 16.43
C GLY A 226 11.43 -4.10 17.25
N ASP A 227 12.28 -3.11 17.44
CA ASP A 227 11.99 -1.82 18.07
C ASP A 227 11.77 -0.71 17.04
N PHE A 228 11.67 -1.07 15.74
CA PHE A 228 11.48 -0.17 14.62
C PHE A 228 12.63 0.80 14.39
N ARG A 229 13.83 0.53 14.98
CA ARG A 229 15.04 1.31 14.71
C ARG A 229 15.64 0.89 13.38
N VAL A 230 16.08 1.85 12.58
CA VAL A 230 16.81 1.55 11.34
C VAL A 230 18.14 0.89 11.70
N MET A 231 18.32 -0.35 11.24
CA MET A 231 19.52 -1.11 11.57
C MET A 231 20.78 -0.42 11.03
N GLY A 232 21.77 -0.25 11.91
CA GLY A 232 23.04 0.41 11.60
C GLY A 232 23.01 1.94 11.67
N ILE A 233 21.88 2.56 12.00
CA ILE A 233 21.73 4.01 12.18
C ILE A 233 21.14 4.30 13.55
N ASN A 234 21.84 5.12 14.33
CA ASN A 234 21.37 5.52 15.64
C ASN A 234 20.27 6.60 15.53
N SER A 235 19.39 6.68 16.53
CA SER A 235 18.37 7.73 16.67
C SER A 235 17.43 7.91 15.48
N LEU A 236 17.22 6.86 14.68
CA LEU A 236 16.30 6.85 13.55
C LEU A 236 15.37 5.65 13.61
N ARG A 237 14.06 5.90 13.56
CA ARG A 237 13.03 4.85 13.50
C ARG A 237 12.12 5.06 12.28
N VAL A 238 11.54 3.94 11.82
CA VAL A 238 10.42 3.97 10.86
C VAL A 238 9.22 3.32 11.52
N VAL A 239 8.12 4.06 11.65
CA VAL A 239 6.90 3.60 12.33
C VAL A 239 5.69 3.89 11.44
N ASP A 240 5.47 3.05 10.45
CA ASP A 240 4.32 3.09 9.55
C ASP A 240 4.16 1.78 8.77
N GLY A 241 3.29 1.78 7.75
CA GLY A 241 2.99 0.59 6.93
C GLY A 241 4.17 0.07 6.10
N SER A 242 5.25 0.84 5.93
CA SER A 242 6.46 0.36 5.25
C SER A 242 7.16 -0.78 5.99
N THR A 243 6.91 -0.90 7.28
CA THR A 243 7.54 -1.91 8.14
C THR A 243 6.81 -3.25 8.14
N PHE A 244 5.59 -3.32 7.61
CA PHE A 244 4.77 -4.53 7.62
C PHE A 244 5.24 -5.54 6.58
N ILE A 245 5.40 -6.79 7.02
CA ILE A 245 5.68 -7.94 6.16
C ILE A 245 4.38 -8.41 5.48
N ILE A 246 3.29 -8.42 6.24
CA ILE A 246 1.95 -8.81 5.81
C ILE A 246 0.95 -7.86 6.46
N LEU A 247 -0.06 -7.45 5.71
CA LEU A 247 -1.18 -6.68 6.23
C LEU A 247 -2.28 -7.58 6.82
N PRO A 248 -3.05 -7.08 7.80
CA PRO A 248 -4.28 -7.73 8.23
C PRO A 248 -5.27 -7.87 7.07
N GLY A 249 -6.18 -8.84 7.17
CA GLY A 249 -7.19 -9.11 6.14
C GLY A 249 -8.19 -7.98 5.89
N THR A 250 -8.30 -7.03 6.81
CA THR A 250 -9.14 -5.82 6.71
C THR A 250 -8.32 -4.60 6.26
N ASN A 251 -8.94 -3.42 6.24
CA ASN A 251 -8.23 -2.17 5.99
C ASN A 251 -7.19 -1.92 7.10
N PRO A 252 -5.95 -1.50 6.77
CA PRO A 252 -4.85 -1.43 7.73
C PRO A 252 -4.93 -0.24 8.70
N GLN A 253 -5.85 0.69 8.51
CA GLN A 253 -5.92 1.94 9.26
C GLN A 253 -5.92 1.75 10.78
N ALA A 254 -6.80 0.86 11.30
CA ALA A 254 -6.87 0.60 12.74
C ALA A 254 -5.58 -0.01 13.29
N THR A 255 -4.96 -0.91 12.53
CA THR A 255 -3.68 -1.54 12.89
C THR A 255 -2.54 -0.52 12.91
N LEU A 256 -2.51 0.40 11.95
CA LEU A 256 -1.52 1.49 11.91
C LEU A 256 -1.69 2.47 13.08
N MET A 257 -2.93 2.81 13.44
CA MET A 257 -3.20 3.64 14.62
C MET A 257 -2.76 2.94 15.92
N MET A 258 -3.02 1.63 16.03
CA MET A 258 -2.57 0.82 17.16
C MET A 258 -1.03 0.77 17.23
N LEU A 259 -0.35 0.57 16.10
CA LEU A 259 1.12 0.60 16.02
C LEU A 259 1.68 1.93 16.52
N GLY A 260 1.14 3.05 16.03
CA GLY A 260 1.57 4.38 16.46
C GLY A 260 1.41 4.60 17.96
N ARG A 261 0.26 4.19 18.53
CA ARG A 261 0.01 4.23 19.98
C ARG A 261 0.99 3.35 20.76
N TYR A 262 1.18 2.11 20.31
CA TYR A 262 2.10 1.16 20.96
C TYR A 262 3.52 1.73 21.01
N MET A 263 4.02 2.22 19.88
CA MET A 263 5.36 2.77 19.78
C MET A 263 5.53 4.05 20.62
N GLY A 264 4.54 4.93 20.63
CA GLY A 264 4.57 6.12 21.48
C GLY A 264 4.69 5.77 22.97
N LEU A 265 3.91 4.80 23.44
CA LEU A 265 3.98 4.32 24.84
C LEU A 265 5.32 3.64 25.16
N LYS A 266 5.86 2.85 24.22
CA LYS A 266 7.15 2.18 24.37
C LYS A 266 8.27 3.19 24.49
N MET A 267 8.34 4.17 23.60
CA MET A 267 9.36 5.23 23.63
C MET A 267 9.30 6.07 24.90
N LEU A 268 8.11 6.35 25.42
CA LEU A 268 7.96 7.03 26.71
C LEU A 268 8.53 6.22 27.87
N ARG A 269 8.37 4.89 27.88
CA ARG A 269 8.98 4.01 28.90
C ARG A 269 10.50 4.00 28.79
N GLU A 270 11.04 3.78 27.59
CA GLU A 270 12.48 3.78 27.33
C GLU A 270 13.15 5.08 27.81
N ARG A 271 12.50 6.23 27.59
CA ARG A 271 13.02 7.53 28.06
C ARG A 271 13.00 7.69 29.58
N ARG A 272 12.01 7.14 30.27
CA ARG A 272 11.93 7.17 31.74
C ARG A 272 12.97 6.27 32.40
N GLU A 273 13.26 5.13 31.77
CA GLU A 273 14.25 4.17 32.27
C GLU A 273 15.70 4.64 32.04
N SER A 274 15.88 5.61 31.12
CA SER A 274 17.19 6.21 30.77
C SER A 274 17.50 7.48 31.56
N GLN A 275 16.60 7.93 32.45
CA GLN A 275 16.78 9.05 33.38
C GLN A 275 17.22 8.58 34.75
#